data_01a11d0c0a51859c174ba010b313b380
#
_entry.id   01a11d0c0a51859c174ba010b313b380
#
_cell.length_a   1.000
_cell.length_b   1.000
_cell.length_c   1.000
_cell.angle_alpha   90.00
_cell.angle_beta   90.00
_cell.angle_gamma   90.00
#
_symmetry.space_group_name_H-M   'P 1'
#
loop_
_entity.id
_entity.type
_entity.pdbx_description
1 polymer ?
#
loop_
_entity_poly.entity_id
_entity_poly.type
_entity_poly.pdbx_seq_one_letter_code
_entity_poly.pdbx_strand_id
1 'polypeptide(L)'
;DEQDGFLLDRGFQVLQTTYLEARRLLDYSALDLRPFRPGALIHHAGSFHRIGDPLRRPADALPTLFSPIGSWADKLRILRLRHRALRGDWNGLFKRPETSTIAALRADGFSENIIERFFRPFLAGVFFDEQLETSSRTFEFVFRAFASGDTALPAQGMGAIPKQLAARLPANALRINAPVAS
;
A
#
# COMPACT_ATOMS: atom_id res chain seq x y z
N ASP A 1 -15.15 -14.85 -6.96
CA ASP A 1 -16.50 -15.36 -6.74
C ASP A 1 -17.50 -14.22 -6.95
N GLU A 2 -18.67 -14.54 -7.49
CA GLU A 2 -19.80 -13.63 -7.55
C GLU A 2 -20.84 -14.07 -6.56
N GLN A 3 -21.35 -13.13 -5.74
CA GLN A 3 -22.42 -13.38 -4.81
C GLN A 3 -23.30 -12.12 -4.70
N ASP A 4 -24.60 -12.28 -4.94
CA ASP A 4 -25.61 -11.19 -4.84
C ASP A 4 -25.24 -9.95 -5.67
N GLY A 5 -24.59 -10.14 -6.83
CA GLY A 5 -24.12 -9.06 -7.70
C GLY A 5 -22.81 -8.41 -7.27
N PHE A 6 -22.16 -8.90 -6.21
CA PHE A 6 -20.85 -8.47 -5.76
C PHE A 6 -19.76 -9.42 -6.25
N LEU A 7 -18.64 -8.86 -6.67
CA LEU A 7 -17.43 -9.60 -7.02
C LEU A 7 -16.52 -9.69 -5.80
N LEU A 8 -16.29 -10.90 -5.29
CA LEU A 8 -15.49 -11.16 -4.10
C LEU A 8 -14.13 -11.75 -4.50
N ASP A 9 -13.06 -11.04 -4.21
CA ASP A 9 -11.70 -11.50 -4.42
C ASP A 9 -11.23 -12.39 -3.26
N ARG A 10 -10.46 -13.46 -3.55
CA ARG A 10 -10.00 -14.46 -2.58
C ARG A 10 -8.60 -14.18 -2.02
N GLY A 11 -7.96 -13.13 -2.43
CA GLY A 11 -6.58 -12.84 -2.06
C GLY A 11 -6.32 -11.36 -1.99
N PHE A 12 -5.28 -10.91 -2.67
CA PHE A 12 -4.98 -9.48 -2.75
C PHE A 12 -6.18 -8.69 -3.25
N GLN A 13 -6.48 -7.61 -2.55
CA GLN A 13 -7.65 -6.78 -2.83
C GLN A 13 -7.28 -5.45 -3.51
N VAL A 14 -5.98 -5.18 -3.72
CA VAL A 14 -5.52 -3.95 -4.33
C VAL A 14 -4.23 -4.15 -5.11
N LEU A 15 -4.06 -3.37 -6.18
CA LEU A 15 -2.82 -3.26 -6.96
C LEU A 15 -2.18 -1.89 -6.71
N GLN A 16 -0.89 -1.89 -6.37
CA GLN A 16 -0.08 -0.68 -6.38
C GLN A 16 0.48 -0.45 -7.78
N THR A 17 0.04 0.62 -8.44
CA THR A 17 0.33 0.85 -9.87
C THR A 17 1.80 1.15 -10.17
N THR A 18 2.62 1.39 -9.15
CA THR A 18 4.06 1.69 -9.28
C THR A 18 4.97 0.49 -9.13
N TYR A 19 4.47 -0.69 -8.82
CA TYR A 19 5.29 -1.89 -8.79
C TYR A 19 5.90 -2.14 -10.16
N LEU A 20 7.25 -2.23 -10.20
CA LEU A 20 8.01 -2.25 -11.45
C LEU A 20 7.63 -3.43 -12.33
N GLU A 21 7.57 -4.63 -11.76
CA GLU A 21 7.23 -5.84 -12.50
C GLU A 21 5.76 -5.85 -12.95
N ALA A 22 4.85 -5.33 -12.12
CA ALA A 22 3.46 -5.17 -12.52
C ALA A 22 3.32 -4.25 -13.73
N ARG A 23 4.01 -3.10 -13.73
CA ARG A 23 4.03 -2.17 -14.88
C ARG A 23 4.65 -2.77 -16.13
N ARG A 24 5.64 -3.64 -15.98
CA ARG A 24 6.32 -4.29 -17.10
C ARG A 24 5.48 -5.39 -17.73
N LEU A 25 4.74 -6.14 -16.91
CA LEU A 25 4.05 -7.35 -17.32
C LEU A 25 2.57 -7.13 -17.61
N LEU A 26 1.92 -6.14 -17.00
CA LEU A 26 0.49 -5.93 -17.10
C LEU A 26 0.14 -4.81 -18.06
N ASP A 27 -0.91 -5.00 -18.80
CA ASP A 27 -1.58 -3.94 -19.57
C ASP A 27 -2.64 -3.28 -18.69
N TYR A 28 -2.29 -2.15 -18.10
CA TYR A 28 -3.18 -1.41 -17.21
C TYR A 28 -4.40 -0.83 -17.92
N SER A 29 -4.28 -0.53 -19.21
CA SER A 29 -5.39 -0.04 -20.03
C SER A 29 -6.45 -1.11 -20.20
N ALA A 30 -6.02 -2.34 -20.53
CA ALA A 30 -6.93 -3.48 -20.69
C ALA A 30 -7.53 -3.96 -19.34
N LEU A 31 -6.87 -3.67 -18.22
CA LEU A 31 -7.39 -3.97 -16.88
C LEU A 31 -8.44 -2.96 -16.41
N ASP A 32 -8.57 -1.81 -17.07
CA ASP A 32 -9.49 -0.72 -16.68
C ASP A 32 -9.41 -0.41 -15.18
N LEU A 33 -8.22 0.00 -14.73
CA LEU A 33 -7.93 0.20 -13.31
C LEU A 33 -8.79 1.31 -12.70
N ARG A 34 -9.43 1.01 -11.59
CA ARG A 34 -10.24 1.92 -10.78
C ARG A 34 -9.45 2.37 -9.55
N PRO A 35 -8.87 3.57 -9.54
CA PRO A 35 -8.06 4.03 -8.42
C PRO A 35 -8.91 4.39 -7.21
N PHE A 36 -8.43 4.03 -6.04
CA PHE A 36 -8.95 4.51 -4.78
C PHE A 36 -8.52 5.94 -4.50
N ARG A 37 -9.34 6.64 -3.70
CA ARG A 37 -8.94 7.95 -3.18
C ARG A 37 -7.73 7.80 -2.26
N PRO A 38 -6.62 8.55 -2.48
CA PRO A 38 -5.47 8.51 -1.59
C PRO A 38 -5.83 8.97 -0.18
N GLY A 39 -5.47 8.17 0.82
CA GLY A 39 -5.71 8.49 2.22
C GLY A 39 -6.34 7.35 3.00
N ALA A 40 -6.69 7.64 4.25
CA ALA A 40 -7.33 6.70 5.15
C ALA A 40 -8.43 7.37 5.97
N LEU A 41 -9.42 6.59 6.37
CA LEU A 41 -10.38 6.94 7.41
C LEU A 41 -10.00 6.18 8.66
N ILE A 42 -9.69 6.90 9.73
CA ILE A 42 -9.25 6.33 11.00
C ILE A 42 -10.37 6.55 12.02
N HIS A 43 -10.90 5.47 12.55
CA HIS A 43 -11.84 5.55 13.65
C HIS A 43 -11.08 5.80 14.96
N HIS A 44 -11.41 6.90 15.63
CA HIS A 44 -10.81 7.25 16.94
C HIS A 44 -11.82 8.04 17.76
N ALA A 45 -11.95 7.69 19.04
CA ALA A 45 -12.85 8.35 20.01
C ALA A 45 -14.29 8.49 19.49
N GLY A 46 -14.84 7.44 18.87
CA GLY A 46 -16.22 7.40 18.38
C GLY A 46 -16.46 8.16 17.07
N SER A 47 -15.40 8.69 16.44
CA SER A 47 -15.52 9.47 15.21
C SER A 47 -14.54 9.00 14.14
N PHE A 48 -14.87 9.24 12.86
CA PHE A 48 -13.97 8.98 11.75
C PHE A 48 -13.16 10.23 11.39
N HIS A 49 -11.85 10.10 11.37
CA HIS A 49 -10.91 11.14 10.98
C HIS A 49 -10.27 10.80 9.64
N ARG A 50 -10.39 11.73 8.69
CA ARG A 50 -9.74 11.56 7.40
C ARG A 50 -8.30 12.04 7.47
N ILE A 51 -7.39 11.19 6.99
CA ILE A 51 -6.00 11.55 6.69
C ILE A 51 -5.80 11.31 5.20
N GLY A 52 -5.50 12.36 4.45
CA GLY A 52 -5.23 12.31 3.02
C GLY A 52 -3.78 12.69 2.71
N ASP A 53 -3.44 12.63 1.42
CA ASP A 53 -2.19 13.16 0.88
C ASP A 53 -2.42 14.58 0.32
N PRO A 54 -2.10 15.64 1.06
CA PRO A 54 -2.35 17.00 0.63
C PRO A 54 -1.53 17.43 -0.60
N LEU A 55 -0.43 16.73 -0.89
CA LEU A 55 0.38 17.01 -2.09
C LEU A 55 -0.29 16.46 -3.36
N ARG A 56 -1.10 15.41 -3.22
CA ARG A 56 -1.89 14.84 -4.32
C ARG A 56 -3.29 15.44 -4.39
N ARG A 57 -3.85 15.85 -3.26
CA ARG A 57 -5.17 16.43 -3.13
C ARG A 57 -5.17 17.59 -2.13
N PRO A 58 -5.01 18.83 -2.59
CA PRO A 58 -4.99 20.01 -1.71
C PRO A 58 -6.21 20.14 -0.80
N ALA A 59 -7.39 19.68 -1.23
CA ALA A 59 -8.61 19.68 -0.43
C ALA A 59 -8.53 18.82 0.84
N ASP A 60 -7.61 17.83 0.89
CA ASP A 60 -7.40 16.99 2.07
C ASP A 60 -6.40 17.62 3.07
N ALA A 61 -5.82 18.79 2.75
CA ALA A 61 -4.83 19.47 3.60
C ALA A 61 -5.42 19.87 4.97
N LEU A 62 -6.51 20.60 4.98
CA LEU A 62 -7.13 21.06 6.22
C LEU A 62 -7.63 19.90 7.11
N PRO A 63 -8.41 18.93 6.60
CA PRO A 63 -8.82 17.78 7.40
C PRO A 63 -7.63 17.00 7.98
N THR A 64 -6.57 16.78 7.20
CA THR A 64 -5.36 16.11 7.66
C THR A 64 -4.64 16.90 8.73
N LEU A 65 -4.54 18.23 8.53
CA LEU A 65 -3.82 19.12 9.42
C LEU A 65 -4.45 19.19 10.81
N PHE A 66 -5.77 19.29 10.86
CA PHE A 66 -6.54 19.39 12.11
C PHE A 66 -6.97 18.03 12.69
N SER A 67 -6.61 16.93 12.06
CA SER A 67 -6.88 15.60 12.58
C SER A 67 -6.17 15.38 13.93
N PRO A 68 -6.83 14.78 14.94
CA PRO A 68 -6.22 14.44 16.23
C PRO A 68 -5.28 13.22 16.13
N ILE A 69 -5.14 12.64 14.95
CA ILE A 69 -4.23 11.52 14.71
C ILE A 69 -2.82 12.06 14.49
N GLY A 70 -1.97 11.88 15.49
CA GLY A 70 -0.62 12.41 15.50
C GLY A 70 -0.52 13.92 15.74
N SER A 71 0.63 14.35 16.17
CA SER A 71 0.96 15.74 16.42
C SER A 71 1.31 16.50 15.12
N TRP A 72 1.45 17.79 15.19
CA TRP A 72 1.99 18.62 14.10
C TRP A 72 3.40 18.17 13.68
N ALA A 73 4.22 17.82 14.67
CA ALA A 73 5.57 17.29 14.42
C ALA A 73 5.52 15.97 13.66
N ASP A 74 4.55 15.09 13.98
CA ASP A 74 4.39 13.81 13.25
C ASP A 74 4.00 14.05 11.79
N LYS A 75 3.14 15.03 11.51
CA LYS A 75 2.75 15.39 10.14
C LYS A 75 3.94 15.89 9.32
N LEU A 76 4.84 16.68 9.93
CA LEU A 76 6.09 17.07 9.28
C LEU A 76 7.04 15.88 9.07
N ARG A 77 7.10 14.95 10.02
CA ARG A 77 7.90 13.72 9.89
C ARG A 77 7.39 12.83 8.75
N ILE A 78 6.06 12.74 8.54
CA ILE A 78 5.49 12.04 7.37
C ILE A 78 5.98 12.65 6.06
N LEU A 79 6.04 13.98 5.95
CA LEU A 79 6.58 14.64 4.76
C LEU A 79 8.07 14.34 4.54
N ARG A 80 8.86 14.30 5.62
CA ARG A 80 10.28 13.90 5.55
C ARG A 80 10.43 12.44 5.14
N LEU A 81 9.65 11.54 5.73
CA LEU A 81 9.61 10.12 5.38
C LEU A 81 9.26 9.95 3.89
N ARG A 82 8.22 10.66 3.43
CA ARG A 82 7.82 10.66 2.02
C ARG A 82 8.97 11.12 1.10
N HIS A 83 9.59 12.23 1.43
CA HIS A 83 10.73 12.74 0.66
C HIS A 83 11.88 11.74 0.62
N ARG A 84 12.24 11.12 1.76
CA ARG A 84 13.27 10.09 1.86
C ARG A 84 12.91 8.84 1.05
N ALA A 85 11.69 8.36 1.14
CA ALA A 85 11.22 7.19 0.41
C ALA A 85 11.21 7.40 -1.10
N LEU A 86 10.93 8.61 -1.58
CA LEU A 86 10.91 8.95 -3.01
C LEU A 86 12.29 9.23 -3.59
N ARG A 87 13.33 9.41 -2.75
CA ARG A 87 14.70 9.68 -3.22
C ARG A 87 15.37 8.40 -3.76
N GLY A 88 16.12 8.56 -4.85
CA GLY A 88 16.86 7.48 -5.49
C GLY A 88 15.97 6.50 -6.25
N ASP A 89 16.56 5.40 -6.65
CA ASP A 89 15.88 4.31 -7.33
C ASP A 89 15.29 3.27 -6.35
N TRP A 90 14.52 2.32 -6.87
CA TRP A 90 13.92 1.25 -6.08
C TRP A 90 14.98 0.32 -5.46
N ASN A 91 16.05 0.03 -6.19
CA ASN A 91 17.12 -0.85 -5.71
C ASN A 91 17.93 -0.19 -4.59
N GLY A 92 18.05 1.13 -4.60
CA GLY A 92 18.72 1.90 -3.56
C GLY A 92 18.06 1.75 -2.19
N LEU A 93 16.74 1.48 -2.13
CA LEU A 93 16.04 1.24 -0.86
C LEU A 93 16.62 0.04 -0.11
N PHE A 94 16.90 -1.05 -0.84
CA PHE A 94 17.40 -2.29 -0.24
C PHE A 94 18.87 -2.23 0.17
N LYS A 95 19.58 -1.15 -0.17
CA LYS A 95 20.97 -0.90 0.27
C LYS A 95 21.05 -0.05 1.53
N ARG A 96 19.92 0.49 2.02
CA ARG A 96 19.88 1.30 3.25
C ARG A 96 20.16 0.44 4.48
N PRO A 97 20.59 1.03 5.62
CA PRO A 97 20.64 0.31 6.89
C PRO A 97 19.30 -0.33 7.22
N GLU A 98 19.34 -1.54 7.74
CA GLU A 98 18.14 -2.32 8.04
C GLU A 98 17.91 -2.42 9.54
N THR A 99 16.68 -2.16 9.94
CA THR A 99 16.18 -2.35 11.30
C THR A 99 14.75 -2.87 11.23
N SER A 100 14.08 -3.08 12.35
CA SER A 100 12.63 -3.29 12.32
C SER A 100 11.89 -1.99 11.97
N THR A 101 10.72 -2.10 11.39
CA THR A 101 9.84 -0.97 11.07
C THR A 101 9.53 -0.13 12.31
N ILE A 102 9.23 -0.78 13.45
CA ILE A 102 8.95 -0.06 14.70
C ILE A 102 10.17 0.73 15.18
N ALA A 103 11.38 0.14 15.10
CA ALA A 103 12.61 0.83 15.47
C ALA A 103 12.89 2.02 14.54
N ALA A 104 12.67 1.87 13.25
CA ALA A 104 12.83 2.95 12.29
C ALA A 104 11.85 4.11 12.53
N LEU A 105 10.57 3.82 12.81
CA LEU A 105 9.56 4.85 13.14
C LEU A 105 9.94 5.62 14.41
N ARG A 106 10.39 4.93 15.46
CA ARG A 106 10.86 5.58 16.69
C ARG A 106 12.13 6.40 16.48
N ALA A 107 13.09 5.89 15.71
CA ALA A 107 14.31 6.61 15.36
C ALA A 107 14.03 7.87 14.54
N ASP A 108 13.01 7.87 13.67
CA ASP A 108 12.51 9.04 12.96
C ASP A 108 11.79 10.05 13.89
N GLY A 109 11.57 9.68 15.15
CA GLY A 109 10.98 10.50 16.20
C GLY A 109 9.45 10.54 16.18
N PHE A 110 8.77 9.65 15.46
CA PHE A 110 7.30 9.55 15.51
C PHE A 110 6.82 9.30 16.94
N SER A 111 5.74 9.97 17.32
CA SER A 111 5.13 9.76 18.63
C SER A 111 4.45 8.38 18.70
N GLU A 112 4.40 7.78 19.89
CA GLU A 112 3.67 6.54 20.09
C GLU A 112 2.18 6.69 19.72
N ASN A 113 1.63 7.90 19.84
CA ASN A 113 0.25 8.20 19.44
C ASN A 113 0.01 7.88 17.96
N ILE A 114 0.84 8.41 17.04
CA ILE A 114 0.65 8.14 15.61
C ILE A 114 1.07 6.72 15.23
N ILE A 115 2.04 6.15 15.94
CA ILE A 115 2.44 4.75 15.74
C ILE A 115 1.25 3.84 16.05
N GLU A 116 0.62 3.97 17.21
CA GLU A 116 -0.47 3.10 17.64
C GLU A 116 -1.80 3.35 16.90
N ARG A 117 -2.06 4.59 16.50
CA ARG A 117 -3.35 4.95 15.87
C ARG A 117 -3.36 4.87 14.36
N PHE A 118 -2.19 4.96 13.72
CA PHE A 118 -2.09 4.94 12.26
C PHE A 118 -1.15 3.87 11.74
N PHE A 119 0.15 3.94 12.09
CA PHE A 119 1.13 3.04 11.49
C PHE A 119 0.87 1.59 11.85
N ARG A 120 0.65 1.27 13.12
CA ARG A 120 0.45 -0.12 13.55
C ARG A 120 -0.80 -0.74 12.92
N PRO A 121 -2.01 -0.20 13.02
CA PRO A 121 -3.18 -0.83 12.41
C PRO A 121 -3.06 -0.99 10.89
N PHE A 122 -2.46 0.01 10.22
CA PHE A 122 -2.28 -0.02 8.78
C PHE A 122 -1.22 -1.04 8.34
N LEU A 123 -0.03 -0.98 8.95
CA LEU A 123 1.09 -1.82 8.54
C LEU A 123 0.93 -3.27 9.03
N ALA A 124 0.28 -3.49 10.17
CA ALA A 124 -0.07 -4.84 10.62
C ALA A 124 -0.96 -5.56 9.60
N GLY A 125 -1.91 -4.85 9.00
CA GLY A 125 -2.73 -5.40 7.91
C GLY A 125 -1.94 -5.65 6.62
N VAL A 126 -0.94 -4.82 6.32
CA VAL A 126 -0.11 -4.95 5.12
C VAL A 126 0.93 -6.07 5.26
N PHE A 127 1.54 -6.19 6.45
CA PHE A 127 2.67 -7.11 6.69
C PHE A 127 2.26 -8.39 7.41
N PHE A 128 1.04 -8.49 7.92
CA PHE A 128 0.59 -9.54 8.84
C PHE A 128 1.49 -9.66 10.09
N ASP A 129 1.94 -8.51 10.59
CA ASP A 129 2.90 -8.36 11.68
C ASP A 129 2.47 -7.21 12.60
N GLU A 130 1.81 -7.57 13.71
CA GLU A 130 1.33 -6.61 14.70
C GLU A 130 2.46 -5.92 15.47
N GLN A 131 3.62 -6.57 15.58
CA GLN A 131 4.76 -6.02 16.33
C GLN A 131 5.58 -5.04 15.49
N LEU A 132 5.37 -5.00 14.16
CA LEU A 132 6.10 -4.22 13.19
C LEU A 132 7.62 -4.54 13.20
N GLU A 133 7.95 -5.81 13.39
CA GLU A 133 9.33 -6.31 13.28
C GLU A 133 9.79 -6.49 11.82
N THR A 134 8.85 -6.44 10.88
CA THR A 134 9.14 -6.43 9.45
C THR A 134 10.19 -5.38 9.11
N SER A 135 11.08 -5.72 8.18
CA SER A 135 12.21 -4.87 7.75
C SER A 135 11.78 -3.43 7.40
N SER A 136 12.53 -2.46 7.91
CA SER A 136 12.37 -1.05 7.57
C SER A 136 12.54 -0.77 6.08
N ARG A 137 13.29 -1.60 5.36
CA ARG A 137 13.42 -1.51 3.89
C ARG A 137 12.12 -1.88 3.20
N THR A 138 11.46 -2.94 3.66
CA THR A 138 10.13 -3.34 3.18
C THR A 138 9.09 -2.26 3.46
N PHE A 139 9.13 -1.68 4.66
CA PHE A 139 8.29 -0.54 5.01
C PHE A 139 8.50 0.65 4.06
N GLU A 140 9.74 1.08 3.82
CA GLU A 140 10.04 2.19 2.92
C GLU A 140 9.65 1.87 1.46
N PHE A 141 9.83 0.61 1.01
CA PHE A 141 9.38 0.17 -0.30
C PHE A 141 7.86 0.30 -0.47
N VAL A 142 7.09 -0.21 0.48
CA VAL A 142 5.64 -0.12 0.47
C VAL A 142 5.18 1.33 0.59
N PHE A 143 5.80 2.11 1.48
CA PHE A 143 5.49 3.53 1.64
C PHE A 143 5.77 4.33 0.36
N ARG A 144 6.88 4.03 -0.34
CA ARG A 144 7.19 4.62 -1.64
C ARG A 144 6.10 4.29 -2.67
N ALA A 145 5.63 3.04 -2.72
CA ALA A 145 4.58 2.63 -3.63
C ALA A 145 3.30 3.45 -3.42
N PHE A 146 2.85 3.62 -2.18
CA PHE A 146 1.70 4.46 -1.83
C PHE A 146 1.92 5.94 -2.15
N ALA A 147 3.14 6.45 -1.94
CA ALA A 147 3.46 7.86 -2.15
C ALA A 147 3.64 8.25 -3.62
N SER A 148 3.96 7.30 -4.51
CA SER A 148 4.32 7.56 -5.91
C SER A 148 3.29 7.11 -6.94
N GLY A 149 2.32 6.30 -6.56
CA GLY A 149 1.32 5.77 -7.47
C GLY A 149 -0.06 5.64 -6.88
N ASP A 150 -0.94 5.00 -7.63
CA ASP A 150 -2.30 4.73 -7.19
C ASP A 150 -2.42 3.32 -6.61
N THR A 151 -3.25 3.22 -5.59
CA THR A 151 -3.85 1.97 -5.16
C THR A 151 -5.12 1.78 -5.97
N ALA A 152 -5.23 0.71 -6.72
CA ALA A 152 -6.33 0.51 -7.65
C ALA A 152 -6.83 -0.94 -7.66
N LEU A 153 -8.02 -1.13 -8.20
CA LEU A 153 -8.60 -2.43 -8.54
C LEU A 153 -8.84 -2.50 -10.05
N PRO A 154 -8.60 -3.65 -10.69
CA PRO A 154 -9.15 -3.90 -12.02
C PRO A 154 -10.68 -3.84 -11.98
N ALA A 155 -11.31 -3.28 -13.01
CA ALA A 155 -12.78 -3.17 -13.07
C ALA A 155 -13.51 -4.53 -12.94
N GLN A 156 -12.85 -5.62 -13.31
CA GLN A 156 -13.38 -6.98 -13.21
C GLN A 156 -12.75 -7.78 -12.06
N GLY A 157 -12.30 -7.11 -11.00
CA GLY A 157 -11.67 -7.70 -9.83
C GLY A 157 -10.23 -8.16 -10.06
N MET A 158 -9.57 -8.56 -8.98
CA MET A 158 -8.15 -8.96 -9.01
C MET A 158 -7.89 -10.20 -9.87
N GLY A 159 -8.89 -11.06 -10.05
CA GLY A 159 -8.82 -12.22 -10.95
C GLY A 159 -8.54 -11.88 -12.42
N ALA A 160 -8.76 -10.65 -12.85
CA ALA A 160 -8.41 -10.18 -14.20
C ALA A 160 -6.89 -10.19 -14.46
N ILE A 161 -6.08 -9.98 -13.42
CA ILE A 161 -4.61 -9.98 -13.52
C ILE A 161 -4.07 -11.34 -13.94
N PRO A 162 -4.30 -12.44 -13.20
CA PRO A 162 -3.82 -13.75 -13.62
C PRO A 162 -4.45 -14.21 -14.95
N LYS A 163 -5.69 -13.85 -15.26
CA LYS A 163 -6.30 -14.12 -16.57
C LYS A 163 -5.56 -13.42 -17.70
N GLN A 164 -5.20 -12.15 -17.53
CA GLN A 164 -4.41 -11.41 -18.53
C GLN A 164 -3.03 -12.04 -18.74
N LEU A 165 -2.35 -12.45 -17.67
CA LEU A 165 -1.05 -13.12 -17.76
C LEU A 165 -1.19 -14.50 -18.44
N ALA A 166 -2.18 -15.30 -18.06
CA ALA A 166 -2.44 -16.62 -18.63
C ALA A 166 -2.70 -16.54 -20.14
N ALA A 167 -3.44 -15.53 -20.60
CA ALA A 167 -3.74 -15.32 -22.01
C ALA A 167 -2.50 -15.07 -22.90
N ARG A 168 -1.35 -14.73 -22.31
CA ARG A 168 -0.08 -14.53 -23.01
C ARG A 168 0.80 -15.77 -23.05
N LEU A 169 0.41 -16.83 -22.34
CA LEU A 169 1.16 -18.08 -22.33
C LEU A 169 0.78 -18.95 -23.55
N PRO A 170 1.72 -19.78 -24.04
CA PRO A 170 1.38 -20.79 -25.05
C PRO A 170 0.26 -21.72 -24.57
N ALA A 171 -0.59 -22.21 -25.47
CA ALA A 171 -1.79 -22.95 -25.16
C ALA A 171 -1.59 -24.16 -24.21
N ASN A 172 -0.41 -24.78 -24.20
CA ASN A 172 -0.09 -25.94 -23.37
C ASN A 172 0.78 -25.62 -22.15
N ALA A 173 1.06 -24.34 -21.86
CA ALA A 173 1.93 -23.96 -20.75
C ALA A 173 1.22 -23.96 -19.40
N LEU A 174 -0.12 -23.82 -19.40
CA LEU A 174 -0.90 -23.74 -18.18
C LEU A 174 -1.62 -25.07 -17.94
N ARG A 175 -1.33 -25.70 -16.81
CA ARG A 175 -2.03 -26.89 -16.32
C ARG A 175 -2.81 -26.53 -15.06
N ILE A 176 -4.13 -26.50 -15.16
CA ILE A 176 -5.04 -26.32 -14.03
C ILE A 176 -5.50 -27.67 -13.50
N ASN A 177 -6.01 -27.70 -12.26
CA ASN A 177 -6.45 -28.92 -11.57
C ASN A 177 -5.35 -30.00 -11.47
N ALA A 178 -4.11 -29.60 -11.43
CA ALA A 178 -2.92 -30.44 -11.32
C ALA A 178 -2.19 -30.12 -10.01
N PRO A 179 -2.65 -30.69 -8.86
CA PRO A 179 -1.96 -30.49 -7.60
C PRO A 179 -0.56 -31.11 -7.67
N VAL A 180 0.42 -30.40 -7.16
CA VAL A 180 1.78 -30.93 -7.05
C VAL A 180 1.79 -31.93 -5.88
N ALA A 181 2.03 -33.21 -6.16
CA ALA A 181 2.31 -34.17 -5.13
C ALA A 181 3.78 -34.10 -4.74
N SER A 182 4.07 -34.16 -3.42
CA SER A 182 5.44 -34.18 -2.86
C SER A 182 6.14 -35.52 -3.14
#